data_45ee48d8e5e1e9b6a3de1b8f007aee6b
#
_entry.id   45ee48d8e5e1e9b6a3de1b8f007aee6b
#
_cell.length_a   1.000
_cell.length_b   1.000
_cell.length_c   1.000
_cell.angle_alpha   90.00
_cell.angle_beta   90.00
_cell.angle_gamma   90.00
#
_symmetry.space_group_name_H-M   'P 1'
#
loop_
_entity.id
_entity.type
_entity.pdbx_description
1 polymer ?
#
loop_
_entity_poly.entity_id
_entity_poly.type
_entity_poly.pdbx_seq_one_letter_code
_entity_poly.pdbx_strand_id
1 'polypeptide(L)'
;MTHFEEDVEKALLGLGFMREDFNRPTSDFSGGWRMRIELAKLLLQNPDVLLLDEPTNHLDIESIGWLEEFLINSAKAVVVISHDRKFVDNITTRTIEVTMGRIYDYKVNYSQYLVLRKERREQQMKQYEEQQKMIQETKDFIERFKGTYSKTLQVQSRVKMLEKLELIEVDEEDTSALRLKFPPSPRSGSYPVIMEGVGKTYGDHVVFHNANLTIERGDKVAFVGKNGEGKSTLVKCIMGEIEHEGTLTLGHNVQIGYFAQNQASLLDENLTVFQTIDDVAKGEIRNKIRDLLGALCLAGRKSR
;
A
#
# COMPACT_ATOMS: atom_id res chain seq x y z
N MET A 1 38.01 16.65 9.51
CA MET A 1 37.04 15.67 9.10
C MET A 1 37.41 15.19 7.71
N THR A 2 37.47 13.90 7.50
CA THR A 2 37.67 13.35 6.15
C THR A 2 36.34 13.52 5.37
N HIS A 3 36.39 13.63 4.02
CA HIS A 3 35.18 13.70 3.18
C HIS A 3 34.17 12.58 3.51
N PHE A 4 34.67 11.41 3.88
CA PHE A 4 33.85 10.25 4.27
C PHE A 4 33.06 10.51 5.57
N GLU A 5 33.65 11.14 6.58
CA GLU A 5 32.96 11.45 7.83
C GLU A 5 31.82 12.46 7.62
N GLU A 6 32.02 13.42 6.71
CA GLU A 6 30.98 14.39 6.34
C GLU A 6 29.84 13.72 5.59
N ASP A 7 30.11 12.78 4.69
CA ASP A 7 29.09 12.03 3.95
C ASP A 7 28.28 11.12 4.89
N VAL A 8 28.94 10.46 5.86
CA VAL A 8 28.26 9.64 6.88
C VAL A 8 27.32 10.50 7.73
N GLU A 9 27.83 11.63 8.22
CA GLU A 9 27.03 12.56 9.02
C GLU A 9 25.83 13.08 8.22
N LYS A 10 26.03 13.49 6.97
CA LYS A 10 24.97 13.98 6.09
C LYS A 10 23.89 12.92 5.83
N ALA A 11 24.27 11.68 5.56
CA ALA A 11 23.35 10.59 5.33
C ALA A 11 22.52 10.25 6.58
N LEU A 12 23.15 10.18 7.75
CA LEU A 12 22.47 9.88 9.00
C LEU A 12 21.52 11.01 9.41
N LEU A 13 21.95 12.27 9.35
CA LEU A 13 21.10 13.43 9.65
C LEU A 13 19.90 13.49 8.70
N GLY A 14 20.11 13.25 7.40
CA GLY A 14 19.05 13.21 6.39
C GLY A 14 18.02 12.11 6.65
N LEU A 15 18.43 11.00 7.22
CA LEU A 15 17.54 9.90 7.63
C LEU A 15 16.94 10.09 9.02
N GLY A 16 17.12 11.27 9.64
CA GLY A 16 16.46 11.67 10.87
C GLY A 16 17.22 11.33 12.16
N PHE A 17 18.47 10.84 12.10
CA PHE A 17 19.30 10.63 13.28
C PHE A 17 19.79 11.97 13.83
N MET A 18 20.02 12.03 15.14
CA MET A 18 20.68 13.12 15.81
C MET A 18 22.16 12.79 16.01
N ARG A 19 23.02 13.80 16.19
CA ARG A 19 24.47 13.58 16.44
C ARG A 19 24.72 12.73 17.67
N GLU A 20 23.87 12.82 18.68
CA GLU A 20 23.93 12.04 19.92
C GLU A 20 23.74 10.53 19.67
N ASP A 21 23.03 10.18 18.60
CA ASP A 21 22.74 8.80 18.24
C ASP A 21 23.94 8.07 17.62
N PHE A 22 24.92 8.79 17.07
CA PHE A 22 26.01 8.21 16.28
C PHE A 22 26.90 7.25 17.08
N ASN A 23 27.01 7.44 18.39
CA ASN A 23 27.80 6.60 19.28
C ASN A 23 26.96 5.57 20.05
N ARG A 24 25.66 5.48 19.79
CA ARG A 24 24.78 4.52 20.45
C ARG A 24 24.86 3.15 19.79
N PRO A 25 24.83 2.06 20.57
CA PRO A 25 24.73 0.71 20.01
C PRO A 25 23.46 0.53 19.16
N THR A 26 23.58 -0.20 18.05
CA THR A 26 22.42 -0.45 17.17
C THR A 26 21.32 -1.28 17.84
N SER A 27 21.63 -2.00 18.92
CA SER A 27 20.66 -2.72 19.76
C SER A 27 19.63 -1.80 20.42
N ASP A 28 20.00 -0.55 20.68
CA ASP A 28 19.16 0.43 21.38
C ASP A 28 18.08 1.04 20.45
N PHE A 29 18.15 0.71 19.17
CA PHE A 29 17.24 1.24 18.17
C PHE A 29 16.12 0.27 17.83
N SER A 30 14.92 0.79 17.59
CA SER A 30 13.79 0.02 17.08
C SER A 30 14.05 -0.55 15.67
N GLY A 31 13.26 -1.52 15.25
CA GLY A 31 13.37 -2.12 13.91
C GLY A 31 13.38 -1.10 12.77
N GLY A 32 12.52 -0.09 12.85
CA GLY A 32 12.45 0.98 11.83
C GLY A 32 13.74 1.82 11.77
N TRP A 33 14.32 2.16 12.93
CA TRP A 33 15.58 2.87 12.98
C TRP A 33 16.74 2.03 12.47
N ARG A 34 16.78 0.74 12.79
CA ARG A 34 17.79 -0.19 12.23
C ARG A 34 17.69 -0.30 10.71
N MET A 35 16.49 -0.29 10.13
CA MET A 35 16.31 -0.24 8.68
C MET A 35 16.87 1.04 8.06
N ARG A 36 16.75 2.20 8.74
CA ARG A 36 17.38 3.46 8.30
C ARG A 36 18.90 3.39 8.34
N ILE A 37 19.49 2.71 9.33
CA ILE A 37 20.95 2.49 9.39
C ILE A 37 21.39 1.65 8.18
N GLU A 38 20.68 0.57 7.86
CA GLU A 38 20.99 -0.25 6.68
C GLU A 38 20.84 0.55 5.36
N LEU A 39 19.83 1.39 5.27
CA LEU A 39 19.67 2.29 4.12
C LEU A 39 20.84 3.27 4.02
N ALA A 40 21.25 3.92 5.12
CA ALA A 40 22.42 4.80 5.14
C ALA A 40 23.69 4.08 4.66
N LYS A 41 23.93 2.86 5.15
CA LYS A 41 25.08 2.02 4.72
C LYS A 41 25.06 1.78 3.21
N LEU A 42 23.88 1.45 2.66
CA LEU A 42 23.72 1.19 1.25
C LEU A 42 23.98 2.45 0.39
N LEU A 43 23.45 3.59 0.82
CA LEU A 43 23.64 4.87 0.13
C LEU A 43 25.12 5.33 0.13
N LEU A 44 25.83 5.13 1.25
CA LEU A 44 27.25 5.47 1.38
C LEU A 44 28.17 4.59 0.55
N GLN A 45 27.75 3.38 0.17
CA GLN A 45 28.52 2.53 -0.74
C GLN A 45 28.56 3.06 -2.17
N ASN A 46 27.69 4.02 -2.50
CA ASN A 46 27.57 4.65 -3.82
C ASN A 46 27.59 3.62 -4.97
N PRO A 47 26.69 2.62 -4.97
CA PRO A 47 26.68 1.56 -5.96
C PRO A 47 26.32 2.10 -7.36
N ASP A 48 26.70 1.37 -8.42
CA ASP A 48 26.31 1.73 -9.78
C ASP A 48 24.82 1.52 -10.04
N VAL A 49 24.23 0.54 -9.38
CA VAL A 49 22.78 0.27 -9.41
C VAL A 49 22.25 0.11 -7.98
N LEU A 50 21.28 0.91 -7.61
CA LEU A 50 20.61 0.88 -6.32
C LEU A 50 19.24 0.22 -6.48
N LEU A 51 19.01 -0.87 -5.76
CA LEU A 51 17.73 -1.58 -5.73
C LEU A 51 17.03 -1.31 -4.39
N LEU A 52 15.86 -0.68 -4.44
CA LEU A 52 15.09 -0.29 -3.27
C LEU A 52 13.70 -0.93 -3.31
N ASP A 53 13.37 -1.69 -2.27
CA ASP A 53 12.06 -2.29 -2.08
C ASP A 53 11.39 -1.65 -0.87
N GLU A 54 10.30 -0.90 -1.11
CA GLU A 54 9.52 -0.14 -0.11
C GLU A 54 10.39 0.73 0.84
N PRO A 55 11.29 1.58 0.31
CA PRO A 55 12.23 2.33 1.16
C PRO A 55 11.57 3.37 2.06
N THR A 56 10.34 3.77 1.76
CA THR A 56 9.60 4.80 2.49
C THR A 56 8.89 4.29 3.74
N ASN A 57 8.75 2.97 3.93
CA ASN A 57 7.90 2.37 4.97
C ASN A 57 8.24 2.78 6.41
N HIS A 58 9.48 3.15 6.71
CA HIS A 58 9.92 3.50 8.06
C HIS A 58 10.43 4.93 8.16
N LEU A 59 10.24 5.73 7.11
CA LEU A 59 10.67 7.12 7.05
C LEU A 59 9.52 8.06 7.42
N ASP A 60 9.87 9.17 8.03
CA ASP A 60 8.98 10.32 8.17
C ASP A 60 9.05 11.21 6.92
N ILE A 61 8.15 12.19 6.86
CA ILE A 61 8.00 13.05 5.68
C ILE A 61 9.30 13.80 5.35
N GLU A 62 10.04 14.25 6.36
CA GLU A 62 11.31 14.97 6.18
C GLU A 62 12.38 14.03 5.59
N SER A 63 12.51 12.82 6.16
CA SER A 63 13.46 11.82 5.68
C SER A 63 13.10 11.31 4.26
N ILE A 64 11.82 11.21 3.92
CA ILE A 64 11.38 10.89 2.55
C ILE A 64 11.83 11.99 1.59
N GLY A 65 11.59 13.26 1.92
CA GLY A 65 12.03 14.39 1.09
C GLY A 65 13.53 14.42 0.88
N TRP A 66 14.32 14.16 1.93
CA TRP A 66 15.77 14.06 1.81
C TRP A 66 16.21 12.87 0.92
N LEU A 67 15.55 11.71 1.07
CA LEU A 67 15.84 10.54 0.22
C LEU A 67 15.52 10.80 -1.25
N GLU A 68 14.39 11.45 -1.54
CA GLU A 68 14.04 11.88 -2.91
C GLU A 68 15.15 12.75 -3.50
N GLU A 69 15.59 13.78 -2.78
CA GLU A 69 16.64 14.68 -3.22
C GLU A 69 17.97 13.94 -3.44
N PHE A 70 18.32 13.03 -2.54
CA PHE A 70 19.52 12.19 -2.69
C PHE A 70 19.45 11.31 -3.94
N LEU A 71 18.32 10.62 -4.16
CA LEU A 71 18.15 9.72 -5.31
C LEU A 71 18.18 10.46 -6.65
N ILE A 72 17.62 11.67 -6.69
CA ILE A 72 17.60 12.50 -7.90
C ILE A 72 19.01 13.03 -8.22
N ASN A 73 19.76 13.50 -7.23
CA ASN A 73 20.99 14.27 -7.42
C ASN A 73 22.27 13.43 -7.32
N SER A 74 22.27 12.35 -6.55
CA SER A 74 23.50 11.62 -6.18
C SER A 74 23.53 10.17 -6.65
N ALA A 75 22.39 9.52 -6.84
CA ALA A 75 22.36 8.13 -7.27
C ALA A 75 22.56 8.00 -8.78
N LYS A 76 23.31 6.93 -9.20
CA LYS A 76 23.56 6.67 -10.63
C LYS A 76 22.35 6.04 -11.31
N ALA A 77 22.09 4.76 -11.05
CA ALA A 77 20.89 4.07 -11.52
C ALA A 77 20.09 3.58 -10.33
N VAL A 78 18.78 3.84 -10.34
CA VAL A 78 17.88 3.44 -9.26
C VAL A 78 16.75 2.60 -9.83
N VAL A 79 16.48 1.46 -9.20
CA VAL A 79 15.27 0.67 -9.39
C VAL A 79 14.51 0.68 -8.07
N VAL A 80 13.29 1.17 -8.08
CA VAL A 80 12.47 1.28 -6.88
C VAL A 80 11.15 0.56 -7.05
N ILE A 81 10.73 -0.12 -5.99
CA ILE A 81 9.37 -0.64 -5.80
C ILE A 81 8.79 0.13 -4.63
N SER A 82 7.66 0.79 -4.80
CA SER A 82 6.98 1.48 -3.71
C SER A 82 5.48 1.64 -3.97
N HIS A 83 4.70 1.63 -2.90
CA HIS A 83 3.27 1.98 -2.91
C HIS A 83 3.03 3.49 -2.75
N ASP A 84 4.05 4.25 -2.39
CA ASP A 84 3.99 5.71 -2.34
C ASP A 84 4.08 6.30 -3.76
N ARG A 85 2.91 6.62 -4.30
CA ARG A 85 2.78 7.15 -5.67
C ARG A 85 3.51 8.47 -5.87
N LYS A 86 3.51 9.32 -4.84
CA LYS A 86 4.16 10.63 -4.92
C LYS A 86 5.67 10.48 -4.96
N PHE A 87 6.22 9.64 -4.08
CA PHE A 87 7.64 9.30 -4.06
C PHE A 87 8.10 8.74 -5.41
N VAL A 88 7.38 7.72 -5.93
CA VAL A 88 7.73 7.13 -7.23
C VAL A 88 7.66 8.17 -8.36
N ASP A 89 6.62 9.00 -8.39
CA ASP A 89 6.43 10.00 -9.45
C ASP A 89 7.53 11.07 -9.45
N ASN A 90 8.01 11.45 -8.25
CA ASN A 90 9.05 12.46 -8.09
C ASN A 90 10.43 11.99 -8.57
N ILE A 91 10.78 10.71 -8.34
CA ILE A 91 12.14 10.21 -8.57
C ILE A 91 12.30 9.45 -9.88
N THR A 92 11.21 8.97 -10.50
CA THR A 92 11.33 8.09 -11.67
C THR A 92 11.16 8.84 -12.99
N THR A 93 11.98 8.44 -13.96
CA THR A 93 11.89 8.89 -15.36
C THR A 93 11.43 7.78 -16.29
N ARG A 94 11.28 6.57 -15.75
CA ARG A 94 10.93 5.35 -16.49
C ARG A 94 10.12 4.44 -15.58
N THR A 95 9.01 3.90 -16.07
CA THR A 95 8.15 3.00 -15.33
C THR A 95 8.07 1.64 -16.02
N ILE A 96 8.30 0.58 -15.27
CA ILE A 96 8.21 -0.80 -15.75
C ILE A 96 7.00 -1.46 -15.10
N GLU A 97 6.04 -1.88 -15.93
CA GLU A 97 4.87 -2.61 -15.48
C GLU A 97 5.08 -4.11 -15.71
N VAL A 98 4.84 -4.90 -14.67
CA VAL A 98 4.84 -6.36 -14.75
C VAL A 98 3.41 -6.84 -14.57
N THR A 99 2.79 -7.35 -15.64
CA THR A 99 1.40 -7.83 -15.63
C THR A 99 1.24 -9.03 -16.55
N MET A 100 0.42 -10.02 -16.15
CA MET A 100 0.14 -11.24 -16.92
C MET A 100 1.39 -11.97 -17.46
N GLY A 101 2.48 -11.99 -16.67
CA GLY A 101 3.74 -12.61 -17.07
C GLY A 101 4.52 -11.85 -18.16
N ARG A 102 4.11 -10.63 -18.50
CA ARG A 102 4.77 -9.75 -19.48
C ARG A 102 5.32 -8.51 -18.81
N ILE A 103 6.34 -7.92 -19.44
CA ILE A 103 6.97 -6.68 -19.00
C ILE A 103 6.68 -5.60 -20.04
N TYR A 104 6.16 -4.47 -19.57
CA TYR A 104 5.95 -3.29 -20.39
C TYR A 104 6.82 -2.15 -19.87
N ASP A 105 7.54 -1.53 -20.78
CA ASP A 105 8.53 -0.49 -20.50
C ASP A 105 8.03 0.86 -21.01
N TYR A 106 7.78 1.78 -20.10
CA TYR A 106 7.34 3.14 -20.38
C TYR A 106 8.44 4.13 -20.00
N LYS A 107 8.97 4.82 -20.98
CA LYS A 107 10.03 5.86 -20.80
C LYS A 107 9.41 7.17 -20.29
N VAL A 108 8.62 7.08 -19.23
CA VAL A 108 7.90 8.19 -18.61
C VAL A 108 7.79 7.97 -17.11
N ASN A 109 7.48 9.03 -16.34
CA ASN A 109 7.21 8.95 -14.91
C ASN A 109 5.89 8.20 -14.62
N TYR A 110 5.60 7.97 -13.34
CA TYR A 110 4.45 7.19 -12.91
C TYR A 110 3.10 7.80 -13.31
N SER A 111 2.94 9.12 -13.19
CA SER A 111 1.70 9.81 -13.57
C SER A 111 1.39 9.69 -15.06
N GLN A 112 2.38 9.87 -15.90
CA GLN A 112 2.24 9.71 -17.35
C GLN A 112 2.02 8.24 -17.75
N TYR A 113 2.68 7.31 -17.07
CA TYR A 113 2.44 5.89 -17.24
C TYR A 113 0.96 5.51 -17.03
N LEU A 114 0.31 6.04 -16.00
CA LEU A 114 -1.11 5.75 -15.76
C LEU A 114 -2.00 6.14 -16.94
N VAL A 115 -1.71 7.25 -17.61
CA VAL A 115 -2.42 7.68 -18.82
C VAL A 115 -2.17 6.71 -19.97
N LEU A 116 -0.90 6.42 -20.26
CA LEU A 116 -0.52 5.50 -21.34
C LEU A 116 -1.05 4.07 -21.11
N ARG A 117 -1.05 3.61 -19.85
CA ARG A 117 -1.64 2.33 -19.48
C ARG A 117 -3.12 2.27 -19.81
N LYS A 118 -3.86 3.34 -19.48
CA LYS A 118 -5.29 3.44 -19.78
C LYS A 118 -5.55 3.40 -21.27
N GLU A 119 -4.82 4.18 -22.06
CA GLU A 119 -4.92 4.19 -23.52
C GLU A 119 -4.62 2.82 -24.14
N ARG A 120 -3.54 2.16 -23.72
CA ARG A 120 -3.20 0.81 -24.17
C ARG A 120 -4.34 -0.15 -23.90
N ARG A 121 -4.92 -0.09 -22.71
CA ARG A 121 -6.00 -0.97 -22.31
C ARG A 121 -7.27 -0.73 -23.10
N GLU A 122 -7.63 0.51 -23.37
CA GLU A 122 -8.76 0.84 -24.23
C GLU A 122 -8.56 0.27 -25.64
N GLN A 123 -7.35 0.33 -26.17
CA GLN A 123 -7.01 -0.29 -27.46
C GLN A 123 -7.10 -1.81 -27.42
N GLN A 124 -6.57 -2.46 -26.37
CA GLN A 124 -6.68 -3.90 -26.18
C GLN A 124 -8.14 -4.36 -26.08
N MET A 125 -8.97 -3.60 -25.33
CA MET A 125 -10.39 -3.91 -25.19
C MET A 125 -11.11 -3.85 -26.54
N LYS A 126 -10.87 -2.83 -27.36
CA LYS A 126 -11.44 -2.72 -28.71
C LYS A 126 -11.02 -3.90 -29.59
N GLN A 127 -9.74 -4.24 -29.58
CA GLN A 127 -9.23 -5.39 -30.34
C GLN A 127 -9.85 -6.71 -29.87
N TYR A 128 -10.04 -6.88 -28.58
CA TYR A 128 -10.72 -8.03 -28.00
C TYR A 128 -12.17 -8.12 -28.45
N GLU A 129 -12.93 -7.03 -28.37
CA GLU A 129 -14.32 -6.97 -28.81
C GLU A 129 -14.47 -7.29 -30.31
N GLU A 130 -13.59 -6.70 -31.14
CA GLU A 130 -13.56 -7.00 -32.59
C GLU A 130 -13.21 -8.48 -32.84
N GLN A 131 -12.25 -9.04 -32.11
CA GLN A 131 -11.91 -10.46 -32.22
C GLN A 131 -13.09 -11.36 -31.80
N GLN A 132 -13.75 -11.04 -30.65
CA GLN A 132 -14.91 -11.81 -30.19
C GLN A 132 -16.05 -11.78 -31.21
N LYS A 133 -16.31 -10.63 -31.82
CA LYS A 133 -17.31 -10.49 -32.88
C LYS A 133 -16.95 -11.35 -34.07
N MET A 134 -15.71 -11.32 -34.56
CA MET A 134 -15.22 -12.13 -35.67
C MET A 134 -15.32 -13.62 -35.36
N ILE A 135 -14.99 -14.05 -34.14
CA ILE A 135 -15.13 -15.43 -33.67
C ILE A 135 -16.60 -15.86 -33.72
N GLN A 136 -17.50 -15.02 -33.22
CA GLN A 136 -18.93 -15.32 -33.19
C GLN A 136 -19.50 -15.43 -34.62
N GLU A 137 -19.22 -14.46 -35.47
CA GLU A 137 -19.65 -14.49 -36.87
C GLU A 137 -19.12 -15.75 -37.64
N THR A 138 -17.89 -16.13 -37.32
CA THR A 138 -17.25 -17.32 -37.89
C THR A 138 -17.91 -18.61 -37.39
N LYS A 139 -18.22 -18.69 -36.09
CA LYS A 139 -18.96 -19.81 -35.51
C LYS A 139 -20.37 -19.93 -36.09
N ASP A 140 -21.08 -18.83 -36.23
CA ASP A 140 -22.43 -18.79 -36.82
C ASP A 140 -22.43 -19.25 -38.30
N PHE A 141 -21.39 -18.84 -39.05
CA PHE A 141 -21.20 -19.32 -40.41
C PHE A 141 -20.96 -20.83 -40.46
N ILE A 142 -20.08 -21.35 -39.61
CA ILE A 142 -19.77 -22.79 -39.54
C ILE A 142 -21.07 -23.56 -39.22
N GLU A 143 -21.82 -23.13 -38.22
CA GLU A 143 -23.04 -23.80 -37.80
C GLU A 143 -24.12 -23.79 -38.90
N ARG A 144 -24.34 -22.65 -39.58
CA ARG A 144 -25.32 -22.47 -40.64
C ARG A 144 -25.06 -23.35 -41.87
N PHE A 145 -23.77 -23.55 -42.20
CA PHE A 145 -23.37 -24.28 -43.40
C PHE A 145 -22.78 -25.66 -43.12
N LYS A 146 -22.85 -26.15 -41.87
CA LYS A 146 -22.46 -27.49 -41.48
C LYS A 146 -23.33 -28.52 -42.23
N GLY A 147 -22.67 -29.37 -43.03
CA GLY A 147 -23.35 -30.38 -43.84
C GLY A 147 -23.72 -29.93 -45.25
N THR A 148 -23.50 -28.70 -45.68
CA THR A 148 -23.74 -28.23 -47.04
C THR A 148 -22.54 -28.57 -47.92
N TYR A 149 -22.73 -29.50 -48.89
CA TYR A 149 -21.64 -30.02 -49.72
C TYR A 149 -20.85 -28.93 -50.47
N SER A 150 -21.52 -27.95 -51.06
CA SER A 150 -20.91 -26.85 -51.79
C SER A 150 -20.08 -25.88 -50.90
N LYS A 151 -20.27 -25.93 -49.60
CA LYS A 151 -19.57 -25.04 -48.60
C LYS A 151 -18.56 -25.76 -47.72
N THR A 152 -18.36 -27.07 -47.88
CA THR A 152 -17.50 -27.92 -47.04
C THR A 152 -16.07 -27.36 -46.93
N LEU A 153 -15.45 -26.95 -48.03
CA LEU A 153 -14.10 -26.39 -48.04
C LEU A 153 -14.00 -25.05 -47.29
N GLN A 154 -15.03 -24.20 -47.43
CA GLN A 154 -15.09 -22.92 -46.72
C GLN A 154 -15.29 -23.12 -45.22
N VAL A 155 -16.13 -24.06 -44.81
CA VAL A 155 -16.31 -24.42 -43.38
C VAL A 155 -15.03 -24.96 -42.77
N GLN A 156 -14.36 -25.92 -43.46
CA GLN A 156 -13.07 -26.45 -42.98
C GLN A 156 -11.98 -25.38 -42.84
N SER A 157 -11.90 -24.46 -43.81
CA SER A 157 -10.96 -23.33 -43.75
C SER A 157 -11.23 -22.45 -42.55
N ARG A 158 -12.49 -22.14 -42.26
CA ARG A 158 -12.86 -21.30 -41.08
C ARG A 158 -12.62 -22.00 -39.74
N VAL A 159 -12.87 -23.30 -39.65
CA VAL A 159 -12.50 -24.11 -38.46
C VAL A 159 -11.02 -24.03 -38.21
N LYS A 160 -10.18 -24.30 -39.23
CA LYS A 160 -8.73 -24.20 -39.11
C LYS A 160 -8.24 -22.79 -38.74
N MET A 161 -8.95 -21.76 -39.20
CA MET A 161 -8.64 -20.36 -38.81
C MET A 161 -8.91 -20.13 -37.35
N LEU A 162 -10.03 -20.61 -36.79
CA LEU A 162 -10.35 -20.51 -35.37
C LEU A 162 -9.38 -21.31 -34.51
N GLU A 163 -8.96 -22.50 -34.95
CA GLU A 163 -7.97 -23.33 -34.20
C GLU A 163 -6.58 -22.70 -34.11
N LYS A 164 -6.21 -21.86 -35.07
CA LYS A 164 -4.91 -21.15 -35.11
C LYS A 164 -4.95 -19.75 -34.52
N LEU A 165 -6.15 -19.28 -34.13
CA LEU A 165 -6.34 -17.93 -33.66
C LEU A 165 -5.75 -17.77 -32.25
N GLU A 166 -4.80 -16.86 -32.11
CA GLU A 166 -4.33 -16.43 -30.80
C GLU A 166 -5.36 -15.52 -30.15
N LEU A 167 -5.85 -15.92 -28.97
CA LEU A 167 -6.83 -15.13 -28.24
C LEU A 167 -6.16 -13.92 -27.62
N ILE A 168 -6.80 -12.76 -27.78
CA ILE A 168 -6.35 -11.52 -27.13
C ILE A 168 -6.74 -11.60 -25.66
N GLU A 169 -5.74 -11.57 -24.80
CA GLU A 169 -5.91 -11.47 -23.37
C GLU A 169 -5.99 -9.99 -22.99
N VAL A 170 -7.01 -9.61 -22.24
CA VAL A 170 -7.17 -8.25 -21.71
C VAL A 170 -6.91 -8.29 -20.22
N ASP A 171 -6.11 -7.34 -19.73
CA ASP A 171 -5.93 -7.11 -18.30
C ASP A 171 -7.28 -6.80 -17.65
N GLU A 172 -7.79 -7.73 -16.84
CA GLU A 172 -8.98 -7.46 -16.03
C GLU A 172 -8.61 -6.41 -14.98
N GLU A 173 -9.22 -5.23 -15.07
CA GLU A 173 -9.23 -4.33 -13.93
C GLU A 173 -10.13 -4.94 -12.88
N ASP A 174 -9.62 -5.09 -11.70
CA ASP A 174 -10.46 -5.27 -10.54
C ASP A 174 -11.23 -3.96 -10.29
N THR A 175 -12.29 -3.78 -11.09
CA THR A 175 -13.24 -2.68 -10.96
C THR A 175 -14.27 -2.95 -9.88
N SER A 176 -14.14 -4.04 -9.14
CA SER A 176 -15.00 -4.35 -8.01
C SER A 176 -14.78 -3.29 -6.92
N ALA A 177 -15.47 -2.16 -7.07
CA ALA A 177 -15.50 -1.16 -6.04
C ALA A 177 -16.07 -1.80 -4.78
N LEU A 178 -15.23 -1.90 -3.76
CA LEU A 178 -15.60 -2.42 -2.46
C LEU A 178 -16.77 -1.60 -1.88
N ARG A 179 -18.00 -2.07 -2.06
CA ARG A 179 -19.20 -1.44 -1.51
C ARG A 179 -19.51 -2.01 -0.13
N LEU A 180 -18.62 -1.74 0.83
CA LEU A 180 -18.85 -2.11 2.21
C LEU A 180 -19.89 -1.16 2.82
N LYS A 181 -21.01 -1.72 3.22
CA LYS A 181 -21.98 -1.06 4.10
C LYS A 181 -21.81 -1.65 5.50
N PHE A 182 -21.17 -0.89 6.38
CA PHE A 182 -21.13 -1.25 7.79
C PHE A 182 -22.50 -1.03 8.43
N PRO A 183 -22.93 -1.91 9.38
CA PRO A 183 -24.13 -1.65 10.14
C PRO A 183 -23.98 -0.35 10.92
N PRO A 184 -25.07 0.40 11.15
CA PRO A 184 -25.01 1.61 11.92
C PRO A 184 -24.52 1.30 13.34
N SER A 185 -23.44 1.94 13.76
CA SER A 185 -22.97 1.91 15.14
C SER A 185 -23.89 2.76 16.05
N PRO A 186 -24.03 2.42 17.33
CA PRO A 186 -24.68 3.31 18.29
C PRO A 186 -24.05 4.71 18.20
N ARG A 187 -24.91 5.73 18.23
CA ARG A 187 -24.43 7.11 18.06
C ARG A 187 -23.63 7.52 19.30
N SER A 188 -22.35 7.84 19.10
CA SER A 188 -21.48 8.42 20.12
C SER A 188 -21.88 9.85 20.47
N GLY A 189 -21.38 10.36 21.59
CA GLY A 189 -21.46 11.78 21.94
C GLY A 189 -20.85 12.69 20.88
N SER A 190 -21.04 14.00 21.02
CA SER A 190 -20.50 15.00 20.07
C SER A 190 -18.98 15.10 20.13
N TYR A 191 -18.40 14.83 21.25
CA TYR A 191 -16.95 14.89 21.52
C TYR A 191 -16.43 13.51 21.92
N PRO A 192 -15.97 12.69 20.97
CA PRO A 192 -15.44 11.36 21.24
C PRO A 192 -14.21 11.33 22.11
N VAL A 193 -13.33 12.33 22.00
CA VAL A 193 -12.10 12.45 22.78
C VAL A 193 -11.91 13.88 23.23
N ILE A 194 -11.70 14.07 24.52
CA ILE A 194 -11.35 15.36 25.11
C ILE A 194 -10.07 15.16 25.94
N MET A 195 -9.08 15.97 25.69
CA MET A 195 -7.79 15.99 26.37
C MET A 195 -7.54 17.36 26.95
N GLU A 196 -7.23 17.42 28.24
CA GLU A 196 -6.93 18.64 28.98
C GLU A 196 -5.64 18.45 29.77
N GLY A 197 -4.59 19.18 29.39
CA GLY A 197 -3.30 19.12 30.02
C GLY A 197 -2.64 17.74 30.02
N VAL A 198 -2.93 16.90 29.02
CA VAL A 198 -2.42 15.53 28.96
C VAL A 198 -0.91 15.55 28.68
N GLY A 199 -0.17 14.79 29.50
CA GLY A 199 1.30 14.64 29.38
C GLY A 199 1.73 13.19 29.52
N LYS A 200 2.91 12.87 29.01
CA LYS A 200 3.54 11.57 29.20
C LYS A 200 5.04 11.71 29.36
N THR A 201 5.53 11.12 30.43
CA THR A 201 6.96 11.05 30.77
C THR A 201 7.35 9.59 31.02
N TYR A 202 8.52 9.16 30.54
CA TYR A 202 9.14 7.87 30.86
C TYR A 202 10.46 8.10 31.57
N GLY A 203 10.49 7.86 32.90
CA GLY A 203 11.63 8.23 33.73
C GLY A 203 11.91 9.73 33.62
N ASP A 204 13.10 10.11 33.17
CA ASP A 204 13.50 11.52 33.00
C ASP A 204 13.14 12.05 31.57
N HIS A 205 12.66 11.20 30.70
CA HIS A 205 12.33 11.59 29.30
C HIS A 205 10.88 12.05 29.18
N VAL A 206 10.69 13.33 28.96
CA VAL A 206 9.37 13.93 28.66
C VAL A 206 9.08 13.74 27.19
N VAL A 207 8.02 12.96 26.87
CA VAL A 207 7.58 12.73 25.49
C VAL A 207 6.76 13.90 24.97
N PHE A 208 5.76 14.30 25.74
CA PHE A 208 4.97 15.51 25.52
C PHE A 208 4.32 15.93 26.83
N HIS A 209 3.97 17.20 26.92
CA HIS A 209 3.30 17.78 28.09
C HIS A 209 2.22 18.76 27.68
N ASN A 210 1.23 18.94 28.53
CA ASN A 210 0.15 19.91 28.37
C ASN A 210 -0.57 19.84 27.01
N ALA A 211 -0.81 18.63 26.50
CA ALA A 211 -1.55 18.43 25.28
C ALA A 211 -3.05 18.68 25.51
N ASN A 212 -3.61 19.64 24.78
CA ASN A 212 -5.03 19.97 24.81
C ASN A 212 -5.62 19.72 23.43
N LEU A 213 -6.58 18.82 23.34
CA LEU A 213 -7.20 18.42 22.09
C LEU A 213 -8.65 17.99 22.31
N THR A 214 -9.54 18.50 21.50
CA THR A 214 -10.92 18.01 21.43
C THR A 214 -11.17 17.50 20.02
N ILE A 215 -11.59 16.24 19.91
CA ILE A 215 -11.99 15.63 18.63
C ILE A 215 -13.51 15.61 18.62
N GLU A 216 -14.10 16.15 17.56
CA GLU A 216 -15.53 16.14 17.33
C GLU A 216 -15.94 14.91 16.52
N ARG A 217 -17.21 14.52 16.68
CA ARG A 217 -17.72 13.40 15.89
C ARG A 217 -17.77 13.75 14.40
N GLY A 218 -17.06 12.94 13.60
CA GLY A 218 -16.93 13.12 12.15
C GLY A 218 -15.59 13.71 11.74
N ASP A 219 -14.79 14.19 12.70
CA ASP A 219 -13.45 14.66 12.41
C ASP A 219 -12.56 13.54 11.85
N LYS A 220 -11.65 13.96 10.98
CA LYS A 220 -10.56 13.12 10.47
C LYS A 220 -9.24 13.82 10.80
N VAL A 221 -8.63 13.37 11.88
CA VAL A 221 -7.44 14.01 12.46
C VAL A 221 -6.19 13.22 12.10
N ALA A 222 -5.14 13.90 11.66
CA ALA A 222 -3.82 13.31 11.45
C ALA A 222 -2.83 13.84 12.49
N PHE A 223 -2.12 12.94 13.16
CA PHE A 223 -0.97 13.29 13.98
C PHE A 223 0.30 13.26 13.13
N VAL A 224 0.92 14.42 12.94
CA VAL A 224 2.11 14.62 12.11
C VAL A 224 3.28 15.04 12.99
N GLY A 225 4.47 14.58 12.67
CA GLY A 225 5.71 14.88 13.39
C GLY A 225 6.81 13.87 13.08
N LYS A 226 8.04 14.15 13.50
CA LYS A 226 9.19 13.25 13.32
C LYS A 226 8.99 11.92 14.03
N ASN A 227 9.77 10.93 13.65
CA ASN A 227 9.78 9.66 14.36
C ASN A 227 10.40 9.84 15.76
N GLY A 228 9.76 9.25 16.76
CA GLY A 228 10.16 9.43 18.17
C GLY A 228 9.41 10.54 18.92
N GLU A 229 8.69 11.42 18.26
CA GLU A 229 7.96 12.55 18.87
C GLU A 229 6.69 12.16 19.66
N GLY A 230 6.46 10.88 19.89
CA GLY A 230 5.37 10.44 20.77
C GLY A 230 4.01 10.28 20.10
N LYS A 231 3.88 10.30 18.75
CA LYS A 231 2.59 10.09 18.06
C LYS A 231 1.90 8.81 18.50
N SER A 232 2.61 7.69 18.48
CA SER A 232 2.08 6.39 18.94
C SER A 232 1.81 6.36 20.45
N THR A 233 2.59 7.10 21.23
CA THR A 233 2.37 7.25 22.68
C THR A 233 1.05 7.97 22.95
N LEU A 234 0.77 9.04 22.21
CA LEU A 234 -0.49 9.77 22.31
C LEU A 234 -1.70 8.87 21.98
N VAL A 235 -1.60 8.08 20.92
CA VAL A 235 -2.66 7.10 20.55
C VAL A 235 -2.85 6.08 21.67
N LYS A 236 -1.79 5.56 22.28
CA LYS A 236 -1.87 4.63 23.41
C LYS A 236 -2.47 5.27 24.66
N CYS A 237 -2.24 6.57 24.91
CA CYS A 237 -2.96 7.30 25.94
C CYS A 237 -4.47 7.33 25.68
N ILE A 238 -4.88 7.63 24.43
CA ILE A 238 -6.30 7.65 24.02
C ILE A 238 -6.93 6.26 24.20
N MET A 239 -6.18 5.20 23.91
CA MET A 239 -6.61 3.81 24.11
C MET A 239 -6.70 3.41 25.58
N GLY A 240 -6.12 4.17 26.50
CA GLY A 240 -6.01 3.79 27.90
C GLY A 240 -5.03 2.66 28.18
N GLU A 241 -4.12 2.37 27.23
CA GLU A 241 -3.10 1.33 27.39
C GLU A 241 -1.94 1.74 28.28
N ILE A 242 -1.70 3.04 28.42
CA ILE A 242 -0.62 3.60 29.23
C ILE A 242 -1.15 4.74 30.08
N GLU A 243 -0.57 4.88 31.28
CA GLU A 243 -0.84 5.99 32.17
C GLU A 243 -0.33 7.31 31.61
N HIS A 244 -1.03 8.39 31.88
CA HIS A 244 -0.73 9.75 31.45
C HIS A 244 -1.03 10.76 32.54
N GLU A 245 -0.44 11.94 32.46
CA GLU A 245 -0.78 13.11 33.26
C GLU A 245 -1.97 13.84 32.65
N GLY A 246 -2.63 14.69 33.43
CA GLY A 246 -3.78 15.46 32.98
C GLY A 246 -5.07 14.64 32.86
N THR A 247 -6.05 15.17 32.17
CA THR A 247 -7.39 14.56 32.03
C THR A 247 -7.63 14.15 30.59
N LEU A 248 -7.94 12.86 30.38
CA LEU A 248 -8.36 12.33 29.08
C LEU A 248 -9.73 11.68 29.27
N THR A 249 -10.73 12.19 28.59
CA THR A 249 -12.12 11.72 28.69
C THR A 249 -12.61 11.20 27.35
N LEU A 250 -13.12 9.98 27.35
CA LEU A 250 -13.84 9.43 26.21
C LEU A 250 -15.32 9.78 26.34
N GLY A 251 -15.90 10.21 25.24
CA GLY A 251 -17.32 10.57 25.18
C GLY A 251 -18.25 9.38 25.42
N HIS A 252 -19.53 9.67 25.62
CA HIS A 252 -20.55 8.64 25.84
C HIS A 252 -20.71 7.74 24.60
N ASN A 253 -20.79 6.43 24.81
CA ASN A 253 -20.93 5.40 23.78
C ASN A 253 -19.81 5.39 22.73
N VAL A 254 -18.62 5.83 23.07
CA VAL A 254 -17.46 5.75 22.18
C VAL A 254 -16.91 4.33 22.21
N GLN A 255 -16.81 3.72 21.03
CA GLN A 255 -16.08 2.47 20.83
C GLN A 255 -14.82 2.77 20.01
N ILE A 256 -13.67 2.42 20.53
CA ILE A 256 -12.39 2.64 19.88
C ILE A 256 -11.99 1.38 19.12
N GLY A 257 -11.68 1.51 17.82
CA GLY A 257 -10.96 0.51 17.04
C GLY A 257 -9.55 0.99 16.84
N TYR A 258 -8.57 0.14 17.13
CA TYR A 258 -7.15 0.45 16.95
C TYR A 258 -6.52 -0.51 15.93
N PHE A 259 -5.85 0.05 14.94
CA PHE A 259 -5.08 -0.71 13.96
C PHE A 259 -3.59 -0.29 14.07
N ALA A 260 -2.81 -1.13 14.70
CA ALA A 260 -1.37 -0.88 14.94
C ALA A 260 -0.51 -1.33 13.76
N GLN A 261 0.68 -0.74 13.65
CA GLN A 261 1.66 -1.07 12.61
C GLN A 261 2.07 -2.57 12.61
N ASN A 262 2.13 -3.20 13.78
CA ASN A 262 2.57 -4.60 13.94
C ASN A 262 1.41 -5.56 14.29
N GLN A 263 0.20 -5.24 13.88
CA GLN A 263 -0.98 -6.03 14.25
C GLN A 263 -1.01 -7.44 13.64
N ALA A 264 -0.27 -7.66 12.56
CA ALA A 264 -0.14 -8.98 11.94
C ALA A 264 0.46 -10.03 12.90
N SER A 265 1.31 -9.63 13.84
CA SER A 265 1.90 -10.53 14.84
C SER A 265 0.90 -11.02 15.91
N LEU A 266 -0.30 -10.43 15.96
CA LEU A 266 -1.37 -10.84 16.88
C LEU A 266 -2.29 -11.89 16.27
N LEU A 267 -2.13 -12.21 14.98
CA LEU A 267 -2.92 -13.25 14.33
C LEU A 267 -2.46 -14.64 14.75
N ASP A 268 -3.42 -15.52 15.02
CA ASP A 268 -3.13 -16.94 15.20
C ASP A 268 -2.91 -17.58 13.82
N GLU A 269 -1.66 -17.96 13.53
CA GLU A 269 -1.25 -18.55 12.26
C GLU A 269 -1.91 -19.93 11.99
N ASN A 270 -2.50 -20.57 13.00
CA ASN A 270 -3.19 -21.84 12.85
C ASN A 270 -4.65 -21.67 12.36
N LEU A 271 -5.20 -20.47 12.43
CA LEU A 271 -6.55 -20.18 11.98
C LEU A 271 -6.57 -19.80 10.50
N THR A 272 -7.62 -20.21 9.81
CA THR A 272 -7.86 -19.73 8.43
C THR A 272 -8.33 -18.28 8.47
N VAL A 273 -8.15 -17.55 7.37
CA VAL A 273 -8.66 -16.18 7.21
C VAL A 273 -10.15 -16.11 7.53
N PHE A 274 -10.92 -17.11 7.08
CA PHE A 274 -12.36 -17.18 7.37
C PHE A 274 -12.65 -17.31 8.87
N GLN A 275 -11.94 -18.21 9.56
CA GLN A 275 -12.12 -18.42 11.01
C GLN A 275 -11.76 -17.16 11.79
N THR A 276 -10.64 -16.51 11.48
CA THR A 276 -10.21 -15.27 12.13
C THR A 276 -11.26 -14.16 12.03
N ILE A 277 -11.94 -14.05 10.89
CA ILE A 277 -13.00 -13.04 10.71
C ILE A 277 -14.31 -13.50 11.36
N ASP A 278 -14.64 -14.80 11.31
CA ASP A 278 -15.87 -15.34 11.92
C ASP A 278 -15.88 -15.16 13.44
N ASP A 279 -14.71 -15.28 14.09
CA ASP A 279 -14.56 -15.13 15.55
C ASP A 279 -14.94 -13.71 16.05
N VAL A 280 -14.70 -12.69 15.21
CA VAL A 280 -15.03 -11.30 15.56
C VAL A 280 -16.35 -10.80 14.95
N ALA A 281 -16.91 -11.54 14.00
CA ALA A 281 -18.13 -11.15 13.30
C ALA A 281 -19.38 -11.33 14.17
N LYS A 282 -20.18 -10.28 14.28
CA LYS A 282 -21.44 -10.27 15.05
C LYS A 282 -22.64 -10.01 14.16
N GLY A 283 -23.78 -10.67 14.46
CA GLY A 283 -25.06 -10.42 13.80
C GLY A 283 -25.03 -10.70 12.30
N GLU A 284 -25.62 -9.81 11.52
CA GLU A 284 -25.74 -9.96 10.06
C GLU A 284 -24.41 -9.98 9.30
N ILE A 285 -23.33 -9.43 9.89
CA ILE A 285 -22.01 -9.41 9.27
C ILE A 285 -21.51 -10.83 9.06
N ARG A 286 -21.82 -11.73 10.00
CA ARG A 286 -21.41 -13.14 9.92
C ARG A 286 -21.89 -13.82 8.65
N ASN A 287 -23.08 -13.49 8.17
CA ASN A 287 -23.64 -14.03 6.94
C ASN A 287 -22.97 -13.46 5.68
N LYS A 288 -22.27 -12.33 5.80
CA LYS A 288 -21.62 -11.60 4.68
C LYS A 288 -20.11 -11.74 4.66
N ILE A 289 -19.52 -12.59 5.51
CA ILE A 289 -18.05 -12.75 5.61
C ILE A 289 -17.44 -13.10 4.26
N ARG A 290 -18.07 -14.01 3.49
CA ARG A 290 -17.55 -14.41 2.18
C ARG A 290 -17.54 -13.27 1.16
N ASP A 291 -18.58 -12.44 1.16
CA ASP A 291 -18.66 -11.26 0.30
C ASP A 291 -17.60 -10.23 0.70
N LEU A 292 -17.38 -10.08 2.01
CA LEU A 292 -16.38 -9.18 2.59
C LEU A 292 -14.97 -9.63 2.24
N LEU A 293 -14.66 -10.92 2.37
CA LEU A 293 -13.37 -11.49 1.97
C LEU A 293 -13.17 -11.42 0.45
N GLY A 294 -14.23 -11.65 -0.34
CA GLY A 294 -14.20 -11.48 -1.79
C GLY A 294 -13.86 -10.05 -2.19
N ALA A 295 -14.50 -9.10 -1.53
CA ALA A 295 -14.31 -7.68 -1.76
C ALA A 295 -12.90 -7.18 -1.35
N LEU A 296 -12.23 -7.86 -0.41
CA LEU A 296 -10.83 -7.61 -0.04
C LEU A 296 -9.83 -8.41 -0.90
N CYS A 297 -10.27 -8.96 -2.03
CA CYS A 297 -9.46 -9.81 -2.93
C CYS A 297 -8.82 -11.04 -2.25
N LEU A 298 -9.37 -11.47 -1.12
CA LEU A 298 -8.92 -12.64 -0.39
C LEU A 298 -9.66 -13.93 -0.80
N ALA A 299 -10.68 -13.83 -1.66
CA ALA A 299 -11.41 -14.96 -2.19
C ALA A 299 -10.70 -15.54 -3.41
N GLY A 300 -10.15 -16.73 -3.27
CA GLY A 300 -9.87 -17.62 -4.41
C GLY A 300 -8.47 -17.61 -5.00
N ARG A 301 -7.47 -16.97 -4.42
CA ARG A 301 -6.08 -17.33 -4.76
C ARG A 301 -5.76 -18.68 -4.12
N LYS A 302 -5.96 -19.76 -4.89
CA LYS A 302 -5.26 -21.02 -4.58
C LYS A 302 -3.77 -20.67 -4.61
N SER A 303 -3.12 -20.74 -3.45
CA SER A 303 -1.68 -20.75 -3.36
C SER A 303 -1.17 -21.87 -4.29
N ARG A 304 -0.43 -21.51 -5.32
CA ARG A 304 0.47 -22.41 -6.03
C ARG A 304 1.81 -22.35 -5.34
#